data_21a1adcde97ece92939d1c45320d656b
#
_entry.id   21a1adcde97ece92939d1c45320d656b
#
_cell.length_a   1.000
_cell.length_b   1.000
_cell.length_c   1.000
_cell.angle_alpha   90.00
_cell.angle_beta   90.00
_cell.angle_gamma   90.00
#
_symmetry.space_group_name_H-M   'P 1'
#
loop_
_entity.id
_entity.type
_entity.pdbx_description
1 polymer ?
#
loop_
_entity_poly.entity_id
_entity_poly.type
_entity_poly.pdbx_seq_one_letter_code
_entity_poly.pdbx_strand_id
1 'polypeptide(L)'
;MVADLLPCIVAFAPRERTRALVKTAFPRRKSRVVFARSMDDFAHAFRHELVDAAIVDVASPHDDTWQVAALAREFPSAPFFALASLRAADGPAVAQAAELEFADVLVEGIDDACARDIVSRRGFSARFADALRVPPASLGLDTDVQRRAWEYIIAHAGRRVRTMNLARKLNVTREHLSRTFAADNSPNLKRVIDLVRLLAAAELAKNPGYDIRDVAFVLDFASSSHLSSTAQRVVGTKPASLARLRSVDLIQRFTRGHGRSRS
;
A
#
# COMPACT_ATOMS: atom_id res chain seq x y z
N MET A 1 -0.63 16.25 -10.50
CA MET A 1 -0.52 15.23 -9.44
C MET A 1 -1.74 14.37 -9.59
N VAL A 2 -1.55 13.09 -9.89
CA VAL A 2 -2.66 12.17 -10.21
C VAL A 2 -3.36 11.84 -8.89
N ALA A 3 -4.68 12.05 -8.80
CA ALA A 3 -5.49 11.77 -7.60
C ALA A 3 -5.36 10.30 -7.12
N ASP A 4 -4.97 9.40 -8.02
CA ASP A 4 -4.81 7.97 -7.75
C ASP A 4 -3.59 7.60 -6.88
N LEU A 5 -2.69 8.56 -6.57
CA LEU A 5 -1.47 8.33 -5.78
C LEU A 5 -1.50 8.96 -4.38
N LEU A 6 -2.61 9.56 -4.00
CA LEU A 6 -2.72 10.11 -2.66
C LEU A 6 -2.77 8.96 -1.64
N PRO A 7 -1.93 8.98 -0.58
CA PRO A 7 -2.01 7.99 0.48
C PRO A 7 -3.40 8.02 1.13
N CYS A 8 -3.97 6.84 1.36
CA CYS A 8 -5.25 6.68 2.02
C CYS A 8 -5.04 6.44 3.52
N ILE A 9 -5.58 7.33 4.33
CA ILE A 9 -5.54 7.23 5.80
C ILE A 9 -6.94 6.92 6.29
N VAL A 10 -7.11 5.84 7.04
CA VAL A 10 -8.36 5.55 7.74
C VAL A 10 -8.24 6.05 9.18
N ALA A 11 -9.19 6.83 9.63
CA ALA A 11 -9.17 7.42 10.97
C ALA A 11 -10.43 7.07 11.75
N PHE A 12 -10.27 6.49 12.93
CA PHE A 12 -11.30 6.38 13.95
C PHE A 12 -11.09 7.51 14.96
N ALA A 13 -11.86 8.57 14.80
CA ALA A 13 -11.72 9.79 15.57
C ALA A 13 -13.12 10.27 16.02
N PRO A 14 -13.64 9.74 17.13
CA PRO A 14 -14.96 10.11 17.62
C PRO A 14 -15.03 11.56 18.05
N ARG A 15 -13.96 12.13 18.61
CA ARG A 15 -13.89 13.53 19.05
C ARG A 15 -13.79 14.49 17.86
N GLU A 16 -14.51 15.59 17.90
CA GLU A 16 -14.48 16.60 16.84
C GLU A 16 -13.10 17.27 16.73
N ARG A 17 -12.46 17.56 17.87
CA ARG A 17 -11.10 18.12 17.93
C ARG A 17 -10.11 17.22 17.19
N THR A 18 -10.15 15.92 17.41
CA THR A 18 -9.29 14.95 16.75
C THR A 18 -9.55 14.90 15.25
N ARG A 19 -10.83 14.95 14.83
CA ARG A 19 -11.18 15.04 13.40
C ARG A 19 -10.62 16.29 12.74
N ALA A 20 -10.70 17.44 13.42
CA ALA A 20 -10.16 18.70 12.92
C ALA A 20 -8.62 18.62 12.77
N LEU A 21 -7.94 18.05 13.77
CA LEU A 21 -6.49 17.81 13.74
C LEU A 21 -6.10 16.92 12.55
N VAL A 22 -6.74 15.77 12.41
CA VAL A 22 -6.45 14.83 11.29
C VAL A 22 -6.72 15.52 9.94
N LYS A 23 -7.80 16.29 9.79
CA LYS A 23 -8.07 17.05 8.55
C LYS A 23 -6.98 18.09 8.24
N THR A 24 -6.45 18.72 9.27
CA THR A 24 -5.38 19.73 9.14
C THR A 24 -4.05 19.09 8.79
N ALA A 25 -3.68 18.01 9.47
CA ALA A 25 -2.46 17.27 9.22
C ALA A 25 -2.47 16.58 7.84
N PHE A 26 -3.63 16.10 7.39
CA PHE A 26 -3.80 15.36 6.14
C PHE A 26 -4.74 16.08 5.15
N PRO A 27 -4.31 17.21 4.55
CA PRO A 27 -5.14 17.99 3.65
C PRO A 27 -5.47 17.21 2.36
N ARG A 28 -6.68 17.38 1.83
CA ARG A 28 -7.22 16.69 0.64
C ARG A 28 -6.33 16.74 -0.61
N ARG A 29 -5.44 17.73 -0.70
CA ARG A 29 -4.48 17.84 -1.83
C ARG A 29 -3.29 16.89 -1.71
N LYS A 30 -3.03 16.34 -0.52
CA LYS A 30 -1.85 15.52 -0.20
C LYS A 30 -2.18 14.12 0.29
N SER A 31 -3.41 13.88 0.72
CA SER A 31 -3.88 12.61 1.27
C SER A 31 -5.39 12.50 1.15
N ARG A 32 -5.88 11.27 1.14
CA ARG A 32 -7.29 10.94 1.25
C ARG A 32 -7.54 10.39 2.66
N VAL A 33 -8.40 11.05 3.41
CA VAL A 33 -8.79 10.59 4.75
C VAL A 33 -10.20 10.03 4.73
N VAL A 34 -10.35 8.80 5.21
CA VAL A 34 -11.63 8.13 5.44
C VAL A 34 -11.89 8.13 6.94
N PHE A 35 -12.94 8.79 7.39
CA PHE A 35 -13.35 8.77 8.80
C PHE A 35 -14.36 7.66 9.02
N ALA A 36 -13.97 6.65 9.78
CA ALA A 36 -14.86 5.58 10.24
C ALA A 36 -15.64 6.04 11.49
N ARG A 37 -16.88 5.64 11.60
CA ARG A 37 -17.78 5.96 12.73
C ARG A 37 -18.00 4.76 13.65
N SER A 38 -17.74 3.56 13.15
CA SER A 38 -17.84 2.29 13.84
C SER A 38 -16.71 1.36 13.45
N MET A 39 -16.59 0.23 14.13
CA MET A 39 -15.68 -0.86 13.79
C MET A 39 -15.96 -1.40 12.39
N ASP A 40 -17.26 -1.56 12.04
CA ASP A 40 -17.66 -2.06 10.72
C ASP A 40 -17.27 -1.10 9.59
N ASP A 41 -17.46 0.22 9.78
CA ASP A 41 -17.03 1.24 8.82
C ASP A 41 -15.50 1.18 8.62
N PHE A 42 -14.78 0.97 9.71
CA PHE A 42 -13.31 0.89 9.68
C PHE A 42 -12.84 -0.35 8.93
N ALA A 43 -13.35 -1.52 9.25
CA ALA A 43 -13.06 -2.77 8.55
C ALA A 43 -13.49 -2.72 7.07
N HIS A 44 -14.63 -2.09 6.77
CA HIS A 44 -15.10 -1.87 5.41
C HIS A 44 -14.10 -1.01 4.61
N ALA A 45 -13.58 0.05 5.20
CA ALA A 45 -12.59 0.91 4.53
C ALA A 45 -11.33 0.10 4.13
N PHE A 46 -10.85 -0.78 4.99
CA PHE A 46 -9.71 -1.66 4.68
C PHE A 46 -9.99 -2.60 3.50
N ARG A 47 -11.19 -3.17 3.42
CA ARG A 47 -11.55 -4.09 2.32
C ARG A 47 -11.83 -3.39 0.99
N HIS A 48 -12.00 -2.06 0.99
CA HIS A 48 -12.38 -1.32 -0.22
C HIS A 48 -11.34 -0.29 -0.67
N GLU A 49 -10.32 -0.02 0.16
CA GLU A 49 -9.28 0.96 -0.13
C GLU A 49 -7.90 0.35 0.09
N LEU A 50 -6.92 0.75 -0.72
CA LEU A 50 -5.53 0.50 -0.37
C LEU A 50 -5.13 1.47 0.74
N VAL A 51 -5.28 1.02 1.98
CA VAL A 51 -5.00 1.80 3.18
C VAL A 51 -3.50 1.90 3.40
N ASP A 52 -2.99 3.13 3.46
CA ASP A 52 -1.58 3.39 3.75
C ASP A 52 -1.28 3.37 5.24
N ALA A 53 -2.18 3.90 6.05
CA ALA A 53 -2.06 3.91 7.51
C ALA A 53 -3.42 4.11 8.18
N ALA A 54 -3.50 3.73 9.46
CA ALA A 54 -4.65 3.94 10.31
C ALA A 54 -4.31 4.86 11.48
N ILE A 55 -5.24 5.70 11.88
CA ILE A 55 -5.13 6.57 13.06
C ILE A 55 -6.31 6.27 13.98
N VAL A 56 -6.04 5.94 15.24
CA VAL A 56 -7.05 5.64 16.26
C VAL A 56 -6.92 6.62 17.41
N ASP A 57 -7.98 7.34 17.72
CA ASP A 57 -8.05 8.25 18.85
C ASP A 57 -8.20 7.45 20.14
N VAL A 58 -7.14 7.39 20.94
CA VAL A 58 -7.09 6.68 22.22
C VAL A 58 -7.16 7.61 23.43
N ALA A 59 -7.15 8.93 23.26
CA ALA A 59 -7.19 9.91 24.36
C ALA A 59 -8.54 9.97 25.08
N SER A 60 -9.60 9.51 24.45
CA SER A 60 -10.93 9.35 25.07
C SER A 60 -11.56 8.11 24.45
N PRO A 61 -11.22 6.91 24.97
CA PRO A 61 -11.69 5.67 24.39
C PRO A 61 -13.22 5.60 24.38
N HIS A 62 -13.78 5.26 23.24
CA HIS A 62 -15.18 4.95 23.03
C HIS A 62 -15.37 3.44 23.07
N ASP A 63 -16.58 2.95 23.14
CA ASP A 63 -16.86 1.51 23.20
C ASP A 63 -16.21 0.72 22.05
N ASP A 64 -16.17 1.29 20.84
CA ASP A 64 -15.54 0.68 19.65
C ASP A 64 -14.02 0.89 19.56
N THR A 65 -13.42 1.77 20.37
CA THR A 65 -12.00 2.16 20.20
C THR A 65 -11.06 0.96 20.22
N TRP A 66 -11.22 0.08 21.18
CA TRP A 66 -10.34 -1.08 21.33
C TRP A 66 -10.65 -2.21 20.36
N GLN A 67 -11.90 -2.32 19.91
CA GLN A 67 -12.27 -3.24 18.82
C GLN A 67 -11.63 -2.79 17.50
N VAL A 68 -11.68 -1.49 17.19
CA VAL A 68 -10.99 -0.89 16.04
C VAL A 68 -9.47 -1.04 16.18
N ALA A 69 -8.92 -0.79 17.37
CA ALA A 69 -7.48 -0.93 17.63
C ALA A 69 -6.99 -2.37 17.42
N ALA A 70 -7.79 -3.38 17.80
CA ALA A 70 -7.46 -4.79 17.61
C ALA A 70 -7.32 -5.19 16.12
N LEU A 71 -7.93 -4.44 15.20
CA LEU A 71 -7.76 -4.65 13.75
C LEU A 71 -6.31 -4.43 13.27
N ALA A 72 -5.44 -3.83 14.08
CA ALA A 72 -4.01 -3.75 13.77
C ALA A 72 -3.40 -5.14 13.52
N ARG A 73 -3.85 -6.16 14.25
CA ARG A 73 -3.41 -7.56 14.07
C ARG A 73 -3.98 -8.21 12.81
N GLU A 74 -5.13 -7.74 12.34
CA GLU A 74 -5.75 -8.23 11.10
C GLU A 74 -5.13 -7.61 9.85
N PHE A 75 -4.57 -6.39 9.98
CA PHE A 75 -4.02 -5.63 8.86
C PHE A 75 -2.59 -5.11 9.10
N PRO A 76 -1.61 -6.00 9.40
CA PRO A 76 -0.24 -5.59 9.73
C PRO A 76 0.51 -4.90 8.58
N SER A 77 0.02 -4.97 7.35
CA SER A 77 0.60 -4.23 6.24
C SER A 77 0.41 -2.72 6.36
N ALA A 78 -0.65 -2.25 7.01
CA ALA A 78 -0.91 -0.85 7.26
C ALA A 78 -0.55 -0.51 8.72
N PRO A 79 0.39 0.42 8.99
CA PRO A 79 0.74 0.81 10.34
C PRO A 79 -0.42 1.55 11.02
N PHE A 80 -0.67 1.20 12.27
CA PHE A 80 -1.63 1.88 13.12
C PHE A 80 -0.90 2.90 14.00
N PHE A 81 -1.47 4.08 14.15
CA PHE A 81 -0.98 5.17 14.98
C PHE A 81 -2.03 5.51 16.05
N ALA A 82 -1.61 5.55 17.30
CA ALA A 82 -2.46 6.05 18.38
C ALA A 82 -2.41 7.58 18.38
N LEU A 83 -3.54 8.23 18.55
CA LEU A 83 -3.59 9.66 18.79
C LEU A 83 -3.98 9.90 20.25
N ALA A 84 -3.07 10.50 21.01
CA ALA A 84 -3.19 10.73 22.45
C ALA A 84 -2.96 12.20 22.80
N SER A 85 -3.44 12.67 23.95
CA SER A 85 -3.19 14.02 24.46
C SER A 85 -2.11 14.09 25.53
N LEU A 86 -1.48 12.97 25.85
CA LEU A 86 -0.43 12.83 26.90
C LEU A 86 -0.80 13.39 28.27
N ARG A 87 -2.06 13.26 28.66
CA ARG A 87 -2.45 13.47 30.07
C ARG A 87 -2.06 12.23 30.88
N ALA A 88 -1.88 12.37 32.17
CA ALA A 88 -1.58 11.24 33.05
C ALA A 88 -2.63 10.11 32.91
N ALA A 89 -3.89 10.45 32.63
CA ALA A 89 -4.97 9.50 32.40
C ALA A 89 -4.84 8.71 31.08
N ASP A 90 -4.02 9.15 30.13
CA ASP A 90 -3.85 8.48 28.83
C ASP A 90 -2.83 7.33 28.90
N GLY A 91 -2.06 7.22 29.99
CA GLY A 91 -1.01 6.21 30.16
C GLY A 91 -1.47 4.77 29.87
N PRO A 92 -2.58 4.27 30.49
CA PRO A 92 -3.10 2.94 30.20
C PRO A 92 -3.49 2.74 28.74
N ALA A 93 -4.07 3.76 28.10
CA ALA A 93 -4.47 3.67 26.70
C ALA A 93 -3.26 3.60 25.74
N VAL A 94 -2.19 4.36 26.04
CA VAL A 94 -0.93 4.30 25.30
C VAL A 94 -0.26 2.94 25.49
N ALA A 95 -0.24 2.38 26.71
CA ALA A 95 0.28 1.05 26.97
C ALA A 95 -0.47 -0.03 26.19
N GLN A 96 -1.80 0.04 26.17
CA GLN A 96 -2.64 -0.90 25.42
C GLN A 96 -2.41 -0.78 23.89
N ALA A 97 -2.23 0.42 23.36
CA ALA A 97 -1.87 0.62 21.96
C ALA A 97 -0.50 -0.03 21.63
N ALA A 98 0.47 0.06 22.54
CA ALA A 98 1.77 -0.60 22.37
C ALA A 98 1.64 -2.13 22.37
N GLU A 99 0.78 -2.71 23.22
CA GLU A 99 0.49 -4.15 23.24
C GLU A 99 -0.19 -4.65 21.95
N LEU A 100 -0.90 -3.75 21.26
CA LEU A 100 -1.51 -4.01 19.94
C LEU A 100 -0.56 -3.74 18.76
N GLU A 101 0.72 -3.52 19.06
CA GLU A 101 1.78 -3.30 18.05
C GLU A 101 1.56 -2.06 17.17
N PHE A 102 0.99 -1.01 17.74
CA PHE A 102 0.88 0.26 17.02
C PHE A 102 2.28 0.78 16.64
N ALA A 103 2.39 1.35 15.45
CA ALA A 103 3.66 1.81 14.91
C ALA A 103 4.24 3.00 15.66
N ASP A 104 3.35 3.87 16.21
CA ASP A 104 3.76 5.06 16.98
C ASP A 104 2.57 5.69 17.69
N VAL A 105 2.87 6.66 18.56
CA VAL A 105 1.89 7.51 19.23
C VAL A 105 2.07 8.94 18.74
N LEU A 106 1.01 9.52 18.18
CA LEU A 106 0.94 10.94 17.82
C LEU A 106 0.35 11.71 18.98
N VAL A 107 0.96 12.82 19.32
CA VAL A 107 0.56 13.64 20.49
C VAL A 107 -0.11 14.92 20.03
N GLU A 108 -1.37 15.11 20.45
CA GLU A 108 -2.14 16.34 20.17
C GLU A 108 -1.38 17.58 20.63
N GLY A 109 -1.23 18.57 19.75
CA GLY A 109 -0.58 19.84 20.04
C GLY A 109 0.96 19.81 19.99
N ILE A 110 1.58 18.61 19.95
CA ILE A 110 3.03 18.43 19.80
C ILE A 110 3.36 18.01 18.37
N ASP A 111 2.73 16.94 17.89
CA ASP A 111 3.03 16.35 16.59
C ASP A 111 2.19 16.92 15.43
N ASP A 112 1.31 17.87 15.69
CA ASP A 112 0.36 18.40 14.71
C ASP A 112 1.03 18.84 13.41
N ALA A 113 2.22 19.44 13.50
CA ALA A 113 2.97 19.91 12.33
C ALA A 113 3.68 18.79 11.56
N CYS A 114 4.08 17.70 12.21
CA CYS A 114 4.88 16.62 11.65
C CYS A 114 4.12 15.29 11.50
N ALA A 115 2.90 15.18 12.04
CA ALA A 115 2.08 13.96 12.01
C ALA A 115 1.97 13.35 10.61
N ARG A 116 1.74 14.18 9.58
CA ARG A 116 1.69 13.71 8.20
C ARG A 116 2.99 13.07 7.77
N ASP A 117 4.12 13.68 8.06
CA ASP A 117 5.43 13.20 7.61
C ASP A 117 5.81 11.90 8.33
N ILE A 118 5.49 11.79 9.63
CA ILE A 118 5.65 10.56 10.42
C ILE A 118 4.82 9.43 9.82
N VAL A 119 3.52 9.65 9.63
CA VAL A 119 2.59 8.63 9.11
C VAL A 119 2.91 8.25 7.67
N SER A 120 3.15 9.26 6.80
CA SER A 120 3.37 9.00 5.37
C SER A 120 4.64 8.20 5.10
N ARG A 121 5.73 8.41 5.87
CA ARG A 121 6.97 7.64 5.71
C ARG A 121 6.81 6.17 6.09
N ARG A 122 5.93 5.87 7.04
CA ARG A 122 5.66 4.51 7.51
C ARG A 122 4.49 3.84 6.78
N GLY A 123 3.75 4.59 5.96
CA GLY A 123 2.60 4.08 5.21
C GLY A 123 2.96 2.94 4.26
N PHE A 124 1.98 2.09 3.96
CA PHE A 124 2.17 0.91 3.09
C PHE A 124 2.84 1.27 1.76
N SER A 125 2.31 2.25 1.02
CA SER A 125 2.83 2.62 -0.29
C SER A 125 4.27 3.13 -0.23
N ALA A 126 4.63 3.89 0.81
CA ALA A 126 5.99 4.41 0.98
C ALA A 126 6.98 3.27 1.27
N ARG A 127 6.65 2.37 2.21
CA ARG A 127 7.49 1.21 2.55
C ARG A 127 7.62 0.25 1.36
N PHE A 128 6.54 0.01 0.63
CA PHE A 128 6.54 -0.82 -0.57
C PHE A 128 7.46 -0.25 -1.64
N ALA A 129 7.35 1.05 -1.94
CA ALA A 129 8.20 1.72 -2.91
C ALA A 129 9.67 1.75 -2.46
N ASP A 130 9.94 1.98 -1.17
CA ASP A 130 11.29 2.00 -0.62
C ASP A 130 11.98 0.63 -0.70
N ALA A 131 11.25 -0.44 -0.36
CA ALA A 131 11.75 -1.82 -0.45
C ALA A 131 12.10 -2.25 -1.89
N LEU A 132 11.49 -1.63 -2.89
CA LEU A 132 11.69 -1.93 -4.31
C LEU A 132 12.41 -0.79 -5.06
N ARG A 133 12.97 0.18 -4.36
CA ARG A 133 13.58 1.40 -4.95
C ARG A 133 14.60 1.08 -6.02
N VAL A 134 15.46 0.09 -5.77
CA VAL A 134 16.42 -0.39 -6.77
C VAL A 134 15.81 -1.56 -7.52
N PRO A 135 15.61 -1.45 -8.84
CA PRO A 135 15.10 -2.57 -9.61
C PRO A 135 16.06 -3.76 -9.51
N PRO A 136 15.55 -4.98 -9.28
CA PRO A 136 16.39 -6.18 -9.28
C PRO A 136 17.19 -6.31 -10.58
N ALA A 137 18.51 -6.55 -10.49
CA ALA A 137 19.39 -6.69 -11.66
C ALA A 137 18.89 -7.77 -12.64
N SER A 138 18.23 -8.82 -12.11
CA SER A 138 17.64 -9.91 -12.91
C SER A 138 16.50 -9.47 -13.84
N LEU A 139 15.99 -8.23 -13.70
CA LEU A 139 14.97 -7.67 -14.59
C LEU A 139 15.58 -7.00 -15.84
N GLY A 140 16.89 -6.70 -15.85
CA GLY A 140 17.56 -6.04 -16.98
C GLY A 140 16.96 -4.67 -17.31
N LEU A 141 16.62 -3.86 -16.28
CA LEU A 141 16.08 -2.51 -16.45
C LEU A 141 17.22 -1.49 -16.42
N ASP A 142 18.02 -1.45 -17.50
CA ASP A 142 19.32 -0.76 -17.51
C ASP A 142 19.26 0.68 -18.02
N THR A 143 18.23 1.01 -18.83
CA THR A 143 18.10 2.37 -19.37
C THR A 143 17.46 3.33 -18.35
N ASP A 144 17.74 4.63 -18.50
CA ASP A 144 17.11 5.68 -17.67
C ASP A 144 15.58 5.65 -17.77
N VAL A 145 15.03 5.45 -18.94
CA VAL A 145 13.58 5.37 -19.16
C VAL A 145 12.98 4.17 -18.41
N GLN A 146 13.65 3.02 -18.42
CA GLN A 146 13.19 1.83 -17.69
C GLN A 146 13.26 2.05 -16.17
N ARG A 147 14.33 2.64 -15.64
CA ARG A 147 14.45 2.96 -14.22
C ARG A 147 13.39 3.94 -13.75
N ARG A 148 13.18 5.03 -14.49
CA ARG A 148 12.12 6.00 -14.18
C ARG A 148 10.71 5.41 -14.31
N ALA A 149 10.50 4.49 -15.26
CA ALA A 149 9.25 3.74 -15.36
C ALA A 149 9.04 2.83 -14.14
N TRP A 150 10.09 2.13 -13.70
CA TRP A 150 10.06 1.31 -12.50
C TRP A 150 9.69 2.14 -11.25
N GLU A 151 10.37 3.27 -11.02
CA GLU A 151 10.07 4.20 -9.93
C GLU A 151 8.60 4.62 -9.93
N TYR A 152 8.08 4.97 -11.12
CA TYR A 152 6.67 5.34 -11.25
C TYR A 152 5.73 4.17 -10.92
N ILE A 153 6.04 2.96 -11.36
CA ILE A 153 5.20 1.78 -11.15
C ILE A 153 5.18 1.39 -9.67
N ILE A 154 6.33 1.35 -8.99
CA ILE A 154 6.40 0.99 -7.57
C ILE A 154 5.73 2.06 -6.68
N ALA A 155 5.79 3.34 -7.05
CA ALA A 155 5.10 4.41 -6.34
C ALA A 155 3.56 4.25 -6.34
N HIS A 156 3.01 3.47 -7.28
CA HIS A 156 1.58 3.12 -7.29
C HIS A 156 1.23 1.99 -6.32
N ALA A 157 2.21 1.35 -5.69
CA ALA A 157 2.05 0.29 -4.70
C ALA A 157 1.05 -0.81 -5.11
N GLY A 158 1.12 -1.25 -6.36
CA GLY A 158 0.24 -2.29 -6.92
C GLY A 158 -1.08 -1.79 -7.50
N ARG A 159 -1.45 -0.52 -7.34
CA ARG A 159 -2.61 0.07 -8.05
C ARG A 159 -2.40 0.02 -9.56
N ARG A 160 -3.48 0.07 -10.31
CA ARG A 160 -3.44 -0.04 -11.77
C ARG A 160 -2.67 1.12 -12.42
N VAL A 161 -1.58 0.81 -13.13
CA VAL A 161 -0.83 1.75 -13.95
C VAL A 161 -1.27 1.64 -15.41
N ARG A 162 -1.72 2.75 -16.00
CA ARG A 162 -2.02 2.83 -17.44
C ARG A 162 -0.78 3.26 -18.19
N THR A 163 -0.38 2.50 -19.22
CA THR A 163 0.84 2.77 -20.02
C THR A 163 0.83 4.17 -20.65
N MET A 164 -0.34 4.69 -21.03
CA MET A 164 -0.48 6.06 -21.55
C MET A 164 -0.14 7.12 -20.49
N ASN A 165 -0.59 6.93 -19.25
CA ASN A 165 -0.28 7.85 -18.15
C ASN A 165 1.21 7.82 -17.81
N LEU A 166 1.80 6.62 -17.81
CA LEU A 166 3.22 6.43 -17.60
C LEU A 166 4.04 7.12 -18.71
N ALA A 167 3.71 6.89 -19.99
CA ALA A 167 4.40 7.54 -21.11
C ALA A 167 4.34 9.07 -21.00
N ARG A 168 3.16 9.63 -20.71
CA ARG A 168 2.97 11.07 -20.48
C ARG A 168 3.82 11.58 -19.30
N LYS A 169 3.85 10.83 -18.20
CA LYS A 169 4.65 11.19 -17.02
C LYS A 169 6.16 11.21 -17.29
N LEU A 170 6.62 10.31 -18.14
CA LEU A 170 8.03 10.22 -18.54
C LEU A 170 8.39 11.14 -19.70
N ASN A 171 7.41 11.84 -20.27
CA ASN A 171 7.57 12.70 -21.44
C ASN A 171 8.13 11.95 -22.66
N VAL A 172 7.59 10.74 -22.91
CA VAL A 172 7.92 9.91 -24.08
C VAL A 172 6.64 9.43 -24.77
N THR A 173 6.76 8.96 -26.03
CA THR A 173 5.62 8.33 -26.70
C THR A 173 5.39 6.92 -26.16
N ARG A 174 4.16 6.41 -26.29
CA ARG A 174 3.82 5.04 -25.88
C ARG A 174 4.64 4.00 -26.67
N GLU A 175 4.86 4.27 -27.97
CA GLU A 175 5.62 3.42 -28.87
C GLU A 175 7.09 3.36 -28.47
N HIS A 176 7.68 4.52 -28.11
CA HIS A 176 9.06 4.58 -27.61
C HIS A 176 9.18 3.78 -26.30
N LEU A 177 8.26 4.00 -25.35
CA LEU A 177 8.24 3.28 -24.08
C LEU A 177 8.12 1.75 -24.30
N SER A 178 7.22 1.32 -25.19
CA SER A 178 7.04 -0.10 -25.50
C SER A 178 8.29 -0.71 -26.14
N ARG A 179 8.95 -0.01 -27.07
CA ARG A 179 10.21 -0.46 -27.70
C ARG A 179 11.34 -0.56 -26.69
N THR A 180 11.48 0.41 -25.79
CA THR A 180 12.50 0.40 -24.74
C THR A 180 12.39 -0.83 -23.84
N PHE A 181 11.16 -1.28 -23.55
CA PHE A 181 10.92 -2.51 -22.77
C PHE A 181 10.91 -3.80 -23.62
N ALA A 182 10.91 -3.72 -24.95
CA ALA A 182 11.00 -4.87 -25.83
C ALA A 182 12.43 -5.16 -26.28
N ALA A 183 13.38 -4.25 -26.03
CA ALA A 183 14.79 -4.39 -26.39
C ALA A 183 15.55 -5.23 -25.35
N ASP A 184 16.58 -5.93 -25.81
CA ASP A 184 17.68 -6.51 -25.02
C ASP A 184 17.31 -7.29 -23.74
N ASN A 185 16.63 -8.41 -23.87
CA ASN A 185 16.38 -9.34 -22.75
C ASN A 185 15.51 -8.81 -21.60
N SER A 186 15.06 -7.56 -21.63
CA SER A 186 14.16 -7.04 -20.61
C SER A 186 12.72 -7.54 -20.80
N PRO A 187 11.98 -7.73 -19.71
CA PRO A 187 10.57 -8.10 -19.80
C PRO A 187 9.75 -6.94 -20.34
N ASN A 188 8.70 -7.22 -21.13
CA ASN A 188 7.85 -6.17 -21.64
C ASN A 188 7.16 -5.39 -20.49
N LEU A 189 6.88 -4.12 -20.74
CA LEU A 189 6.34 -3.19 -19.73
C LEU A 189 5.10 -3.72 -19.01
N LYS A 190 4.17 -4.37 -19.74
CA LYS A 190 2.96 -4.91 -19.14
C LYS A 190 3.28 -6.00 -18.12
N ARG A 191 4.25 -6.88 -18.41
CA ARG A 191 4.69 -7.92 -17.47
C ARG A 191 5.34 -7.32 -16.23
N VAL A 192 6.10 -6.22 -16.37
CA VAL A 192 6.69 -5.49 -15.23
C VAL A 192 5.60 -4.88 -14.35
N ILE A 193 4.59 -4.24 -14.95
CA ILE A 193 3.42 -3.72 -14.22
C ILE A 193 2.70 -4.86 -13.48
N ASP A 194 2.44 -5.97 -14.16
CA ASP A 194 1.76 -7.11 -13.56
C ASP A 194 2.61 -7.73 -12.42
N LEU A 195 3.95 -7.79 -12.56
CA LEU A 195 4.84 -8.24 -11.48
C LEU A 195 4.69 -7.36 -10.23
N VAL A 196 4.80 -6.04 -10.37
CA VAL A 196 4.70 -5.12 -9.22
C VAL A 196 3.33 -5.23 -8.55
N ARG A 197 2.25 -5.41 -9.34
CA ARG A 197 0.91 -5.66 -8.78
C ARG A 197 0.84 -6.97 -8.00
N LEU A 198 1.52 -8.02 -8.46
CA LEU A 198 1.57 -9.29 -7.74
C LEU A 198 2.45 -9.22 -6.48
N LEU A 199 3.52 -8.43 -6.49
CA LEU A 199 4.32 -8.16 -5.29
C LEU A 199 3.46 -7.48 -4.21
N ALA A 200 2.68 -6.46 -4.58
CA ALA A 200 1.74 -5.83 -3.66
C ALA A 200 0.63 -6.79 -3.20
N ALA A 201 0.08 -7.60 -4.12
CA ALA A 201 -0.91 -8.61 -3.76
C ALA A 201 -0.37 -9.63 -2.75
N ALA A 202 0.89 -10.02 -2.88
CA ALA A 202 1.53 -10.93 -1.94
C ALA A 202 1.70 -10.30 -0.55
N GLU A 203 2.07 -9.02 -0.48
CA GLU A 203 2.16 -8.30 0.80
C GLU A 203 0.79 -8.14 1.46
N LEU A 204 -0.25 -7.77 0.71
CA LEU A 204 -1.59 -7.65 1.25
C LEU A 204 -2.19 -9.00 1.67
N ALA A 205 -1.92 -10.07 0.91
CA ALA A 205 -2.40 -11.41 1.24
C ALA A 205 -1.82 -12.00 2.54
N LYS A 206 -0.80 -11.36 3.13
CA LYS A 206 -0.27 -11.73 4.46
C LYS A 206 -1.15 -11.24 5.60
N ASN A 207 -2.07 -10.31 5.34
CA ASN A 207 -2.98 -9.79 6.35
C ASN A 207 -4.11 -10.81 6.60
N PRO A 208 -4.32 -11.27 7.85
CA PRO A 208 -5.41 -12.18 8.19
C PRO A 208 -6.80 -11.63 7.82
N GLY A 209 -6.97 -10.30 7.90
CA GLY A 209 -8.23 -9.63 7.62
C GLY A 209 -8.63 -9.53 6.14
N TYR A 210 -7.75 -9.95 5.22
CA TYR A 210 -8.06 -9.97 3.78
C TYR A 210 -8.32 -11.38 3.26
N ASP A 211 -9.39 -11.52 2.50
CA ASP A 211 -9.50 -12.63 1.57
C ASP A 211 -8.94 -12.27 0.18
N ILE A 212 -8.90 -13.23 -0.74
CA ILE A 212 -8.35 -13.00 -2.09
C ILE A 212 -9.22 -12.07 -2.95
N ARG A 213 -10.51 -11.92 -2.62
CA ARG A 213 -11.44 -11.01 -3.30
C ARG A 213 -11.15 -9.58 -2.87
N ASP A 214 -10.92 -9.38 -1.55
CA ASP A 214 -10.53 -8.09 -0.98
C ASP A 214 -9.21 -7.62 -1.60
N VAL A 215 -8.18 -8.48 -1.66
CA VAL A 215 -6.90 -8.15 -2.29
C VAL A 215 -7.08 -7.78 -3.76
N ALA A 216 -7.91 -8.53 -4.51
CA ALA A 216 -8.18 -8.23 -5.89
C ALA A 216 -8.90 -6.89 -6.06
N PHE A 217 -9.85 -6.59 -5.18
CA PHE A 217 -10.62 -5.35 -5.19
C PHE A 217 -9.73 -4.15 -4.87
N VAL A 218 -9.02 -4.21 -3.76
CA VAL A 218 -8.14 -3.12 -3.26
C VAL A 218 -7.04 -2.76 -4.28
N LEU A 219 -6.54 -3.74 -5.04
CA LEU A 219 -5.53 -3.52 -6.08
C LEU A 219 -6.12 -3.31 -7.49
N ASP A 220 -7.43 -3.09 -7.58
CA ASP A 220 -8.08 -2.75 -8.85
C ASP A 220 -7.91 -3.85 -9.93
N PHE A 221 -7.93 -5.13 -9.52
CA PHE A 221 -8.11 -6.23 -10.45
C PHE A 221 -9.58 -6.33 -10.86
N ALA A 222 -9.84 -6.72 -12.10
CA ALA A 222 -11.23 -6.87 -12.58
C ALA A 222 -12.03 -7.92 -11.79
N SER A 223 -11.35 -8.92 -11.23
CA SER A 223 -11.92 -9.96 -10.36
C SER A 223 -10.82 -10.75 -9.67
N SER A 224 -11.17 -11.57 -8.66
CA SER A 224 -10.26 -12.55 -8.07
C SER A 224 -9.76 -13.60 -9.09
N SER A 225 -10.58 -13.95 -10.09
CA SER A 225 -10.19 -14.80 -11.21
C SER A 225 -9.13 -14.13 -12.09
N HIS A 226 -9.25 -12.81 -12.30
CA HIS A 226 -8.22 -12.05 -13.04
C HIS A 226 -6.90 -11.99 -12.26
N LEU A 227 -6.93 -11.80 -10.95
CA LEU A 227 -5.73 -11.91 -10.09
C LEU A 227 -5.12 -13.32 -10.22
N SER A 228 -5.94 -14.38 -10.16
CA SER A 228 -5.52 -15.77 -10.27
C SER A 228 -4.82 -16.07 -11.59
N SER A 229 -5.44 -15.70 -12.71
CA SER A 229 -4.88 -15.90 -14.05
C SER A 229 -3.59 -15.09 -14.25
N THR A 230 -3.51 -13.88 -13.68
CA THR A 230 -2.30 -13.06 -13.73
C THR A 230 -1.17 -13.69 -12.91
N ALA A 231 -1.44 -14.18 -11.70
CA ALA A 231 -0.44 -14.86 -10.86
C ALA A 231 0.09 -16.13 -11.54
N GLN A 232 -0.80 -16.93 -12.13
CA GLN A 232 -0.38 -18.14 -12.86
C GLN A 232 0.48 -17.80 -14.08
N ARG A 233 0.07 -16.81 -14.88
CA ARG A 233 0.76 -16.40 -16.12
C ARG A 233 2.11 -15.73 -15.86
N VAL A 234 2.23 -14.91 -14.81
CA VAL A 234 3.40 -14.04 -14.56
C VAL A 234 4.45 -14.71 -13.70
N VAL A 235 4.04 -15.41 -12.64
CA VAL A 235 4.93 -16.03 -11.64
C VAL A 235 4.68 -17.51 -11.42
N GLY A 236 3.78 -18.13 -12.19
CA GLY A 236 3.53 -19.58 -12.15
C GLY A 236 2.98 -20.08 -10.80
N THR A 237 2.19 -19.28 -10.11
CA THR A 237 1.67 -19.65 -8.77
C THR A 237 0.18 -19.38 -8.63
N LYS A 238 -0.45 -20.09 -7.68
CA LYS A 238 -1.85 -19.86 -7.32
C LYS A 238 -1.95 -18.70 -6.32
N PRO A 239 -3.03 -17.90 -6.32
CA PRO A 239 -3.22 -16.78 -5.39
C PRO A 239 -3.10 -17.17 -3.91
N ALA A 240 -3.65 -18.32 -3.51
CA ALA A 240 -3.56 -18.82 -2.14
C ALA A 240 -2.11 -19.06 -1.66
N SER A 241 -1.16 -19.16 -2.58
CA SER A 241 0.26 -19.31 -2.24
C SER A 241 0.99 -17.98 -2.14
N LEU A 242 0.38 -16.86 -2.58
CA LEU A 242 1.04 -15.54 -2.59
C LEU A 242 1.46 -15.11 -1.17
N ALA A 243 0.60 -15.31 -0.18
CA ALA A 243 0.89 -14.96 1.22
C ALA A 243 2.15 -15.64 1.79
N ARG A 244 2.54 -16.79 1.23
CA ARG A 244 3.70 -17.58 1.69
C ARG A 244 4.99 -17.23 0.95
N LEU A 245 4.92 -16.45 -0.13
CA LEU A 245 6.06 -16.10 -0.97
C LEU A 245 6.61 -14.72 -0.59
N ARG A 246 7.94 -14.64 -0.52
CA ARG A 246 8.63 -13.36 -0.38
C ARG A 246 8.75 -12.69 -1.74
N SER A 247 8.93 -11.39 -1.75
CA SER A 247 9.12 -10.60 -2.98
C SER A 247 10.25 -11.16 -3.85
N VAL A 248 11.36 -11.61 -3.23
CA VAL A 248 12.49 -12.23 -3.94
C VAL A 248 12.09 -13.53 -4.65
N ASP A 249 11.26 -14.35 -4.04
CA ASP A 249 10.80 -15.62 -4.62
C ASP A 249 9.91 -15.35 -5.86
N LEU A 250 9.06 -14.35 -5.79
CA LEU A 250 8.21 -13.92 -6.92
C LEU A 250 9.04 -13.37 -8.08
N ILE A 251 10.05 -12.54 -7.79
CA ILE A 251 10.96 -11.99 -8.79
C ILE A 251 11.75 -13.12 -9.47
N GLN A 252 12.27 -14.08 -8.71
CA GLN A 252 12.97 -15.25 -9.28
C GLN A 252 12.09 -16.10 -10.18
N ARG A 253 10.83 -16.33 -9.78
CA ARG A 253 9.85 -17.07 -10.63
C ARG A 253 9.54 -16.32 -11.90
N PHE A 254 9.37 -15.00 -11.80
CA PHE A 254 9.14 -14.13 -12.95
C PHE A 254 10.27 -14.21 -13.98
N THR A 255 11.52 -14.15 -13.55
CA THR A 255 12.70 -14.20 -14.44
C THR A 255 12.89 -15.57 -15.07
N ARG A 256 12.67 -16.67 -14.32
CA ARG A 256 12.70 -18.04 -14.88
C ARG A 256 11.61 -18.28 -15.93
N GLY A 257 10.42 -17.72 -15.74
CA GLY A 257 9.32 -17.79 -16.72
C GLY A 257 9.60 -16.99 -17.99
N HIS A 258 10.45 -15.96 -17.92
CA HIS A 258 10.83 -15.17 -19.10
C HIS A 258 11.74 -15.95 -20.07
N GLY A 259 12.66 -16.75 -19.53
CA GLY A 259 13.56 -17.59 -20.34
C GLY A 259 12.86 -18.72 -21.14
N ARG A 260 11.70 -19.19 -20.67
CA ARG A 260 10.94 -20.27 -21.34
C ARG A 260 10.05 -19.80 -22.49
N SER A 261 9.80 -18.52 -22.62
CA SER A 261 8.91 -17.96 -23.67
C SER A 261 9.63 -17.61 -24.96
N ARG A 262 10.94 -17.90 -25.06
CA ARG A 262 11.81 -17.60 -26.21
C ARG A 262 12.41 -18.83 -26.88
N SER A 263 12.02 -20.03 -26.42
CA SER A 263 12.44 -21.31 -27.05
C SER A 263 11.30 -21.92 -27.85
#